data_7290e281c8f598c1afc8797010aea114
#
_entry.id   7290e281c8f598c1afc8797010aea114
#
_cell.length_a   1.000
_cell.length_b   1.000
_cell.length_c   1.000
_cell.angle_alpha   90.00
_cell.angle_beta   90.00
_cell.angle_gamma   90.00
#
_symmetry.space_group_name_H-M   'P 1'
#
loop_
_entity.id
_entity.type
_entity.pdbx_description
1 polymer ?
#
loop_
_entity_poly.entity_id
_entity_poly.type
_entity_poly.pdbx_seq_one_letter_code
_entity_poly.pdbx_strand_id
1 'polypeptide(L)'
;MKFTKMQGIGNDYVYVNCFEEKVEDPAALAKFVSDRHFGIGSDGLILIKPSKNADFTMDMYNADGSQGEMCGNGIRCVAKYVYDKGLTDQQQISIETLAGIKYLDLTVEDGKVVLVRVDMGEPELIAEKIPVIADSEKVINEPIEIDGTNYHMTCVSMGNPHCVVFMDDVENFEIEKTGPLFENYKNFPRRINTEFVKVIDEYTLQMRVWERGSGETFACGTGACATAVAAVLNGHCNGEILIHLLGGDLKIEWDKETNHVFMTGPAAISFEGEINL
;
A
#
# COMPACT_ATOMS: atom_id res chain seq x y z
N MET A 1 25.92 -10.57 5.04
CA MET A 1 24.60 -10.80 4.42
C MET A 1 24.41 -9.81 3.28
N LYS A 2 24.15 -10.32 2.09
CA LYS A 2 23.80 -9.48 0.92
C LYS A 2 22.38 -8.98 1.01
N PHE A 3 22.13 -7.76 0.54
CA PHE A 3 20.81 -7.16 0.51
C PHE A 3 20.63 -6.26 -0.72
N THR A 4 19.40 -5.99 -1.05
CA THR A 4 19.02 -4.98 -2.04
C THR A 4 18.08 -3.97 -1.39
N LYS A 5 18.40 -2.68 -1.50
CA LYS A 5 17.50 -1.61 -1.09
C LYS A 5 16.61 -1.23 -2.26
N MET A 6 15.29 -1.29 -2.05
CA MET A 6 14.33 -0.95 -3.08
C MET A 6 13.23 -0.06 -2.52
N GLN A 7 12.50 0.62 -3.39
CA GLN A 7 11.35 1.43 -3.04
C GLN A 7 10.25 1.34 -4.11
N GLY A 8 9.00 1.44 -3.65
CA GLY A 8 7.83 1.64 -4.47
C GLY A 8 7.20 2.99 -4.11
N ILE A 9 7.41 3.99 -4.96
CA ILE A 9 6.92 5.37 -4.77
C ILE A 9 7.17 5.95 -3.36
N GLY A 10 8.43 5.87 -2.89
CA GLY A 10 8.88 6.43 -1.62
C GLY A 10 8.77 5.51 -0.40
N ASN A 11 7.99 4.43 -0.45
CA ASN A 11 7.98 3.41 0.60
C ASN A 11 9.13 2.43 0.37
N ASP A 12 10.11 2.39 1.29
CA ASP A 12 11.40 1.78 1.08
C ASP A 12 11.69 0.64 2.06
N TYR A 13 12.14 -0.51 1.53
CA TYR A 13 12.49 -1.70 2.30
C TYR A 13 13.90 -2.21 1.98
N VAL A 14 14.46 -2.95 2.93
CA VAL A 14 15.60 -3.83 2.70
C VAL A 14 15.07 -5.19 2.26
N TYR A 15 15.56 -5.70 1.13
CA TYR A 15 15.18 -6.99 0.56
C TYR A 15 16.32 -7.98 0.72
N VAL A 16 16.02 -9.18 1.22
CA VAL A 16 16.96 -10.29 1.35
C VAL A 16 16.48 -11.49 0.56
N ASN A 17 17.34 -11.97 -0.33
CA ASN A 17 17.09 -13.19 -1.11
C ASN A 17 17.39 -14.43 -0.28
N CYS A 18 16.37 -15.06 0.27
CA CYS A 18 16.49 -16.25 1.09
C CYS A 18 16.67 -17.57 0.28
N PHE A 19 16.85 -17.49 -1.04
CA PHE A 19 17.39 -18.60 -1.82
C PHE A 19 18.92 -18.71 -1.64
N GLU A 20 19.57 -17.62 -1.26
CA GLU A 20 21.03 -17.53 -1.07
C GLU A 20 21.42 -17.24 0.39
N GLU A 21 20.61 -16.48 1.11
CA GLU A 21 20.89 -16.00 2.46
C GLU A 21 19.96 -16.67 3.49
N LYS A 22 20.50 -16.95 4.68
CA LYS A 22 19.71 -17.48 5.80
C LYS A 22 19.52 -16.41 6.86
N VAL A 23 18.27 -16.12 7.20
CA VAL A 23 17.90 -15.19 8.28
C VAL A 23 17.27 -15.98 9.41
N GLU A 24 17.91 -15.98 10.60
CA GLU A 24 17.48 -16.75 11.76
C GLU A 24 16.43 -16.00 12.60
N ASP A 25 16.63 -14.69 12.80
CA ASP A 25 15.71 -13.82 13.55
C ASP A 25 15.32 -12.61 12.68
N PRO A 26 14.26 -12.73 11.86
CA PRO A 26 13.82 -11.64 11.00
C PRO A 26 13.38 -10.39 11.76
N ALA A 27 12.77 -10.55 12.93
CA ALA A 27 12.27 -9.43 13.73
C ALA A 27 13.43 -8.56 14.29
N ALA A 28 14.48 -9.20 14.82
CA ALA A 28 15.66 -8.50 15.28
C ALA A 28 16.42 -7.87 14.09
N LEU A 29 16.53 -8.59 12.97
CA LEU A 29 17.16 -8.08 11.77
C LEU A 29 16.43 -6.86 11.21
N ALA A 30 15.09 -6.88 11.16
CA ALA A 30 14.28 -5.76 10.71
C ALA A 30 14.56 -4.48 11.52
N LYS A 31 14.59 -4.59 12.85
CA LYS A 31 14.93 -3.46 13.73
C LYS A 31 16.31 -2.89 13.43
N PHE A 32 17.29 -3.78 13.24
CA PHE A 32 18.67 -3.37 12.98
C PHE A 32 18.82 -2.70 11.61
N VAL A 33 18.38 -3.35 10.55
CA VAL A 33 18.58 -2.82 9.19
C VAL A 33 17.72 -1.59 8.90
N SER A 34 16.59 -1.42 9.60
CA SER A 34 15.69 -0.28 9.39
C SER A 34 16.16 1.00 10.08
N ASP A 35 17.06 0.91 11.06
CA ASP A 35 17.62 2.10 11.70
C ASP A 35 18.34 2.98 10.68
N ARG A 36 17.90 4.25 10.54
CA ARG A 36 18.43 5.18 9.53
C ARG A 36 19.77 5.78 9.90
N HIS A 37 20.27 5.56 11.12
CA HIS A 37 21.53 6.10 11.63
C HIS A 37 22.57 4.99 11.87
N PHE A 38 22.13 3.82 12.33
CA PHE A 38 23.03 2.72 12.71
C PHE A 38 22.90 1.47 11.85
N GLY A 39 21.84 1.39 11.02
CA GLY A 39 21.60 0.31 10.05
C GLY A 39 21.75 0.77 8.61
N ILE A 40 20.90 0.22 7.74
CA ILE A 40 20.79 0.60 6.32
C ILE A 40 19.80 1.77 6.17
N GLY A 41 18.79 1.82 7.02
CA GLY A 41 17.68 2.78 6.97
C GLY A 41 16.58 2.34 6.01
N SER A 42 15.38 2.07 6.55
CA SER A 42 14.22 1.64 5.76
C SER A 42 12.94 1.68 6.58
N ASP A 43 11.80 1.49 5.93
CA ASP A 43 10.51 1.28 6.58
C ASP A 43 10.37 -0.16 7.13
N GLY A 44 11.27 -1.06 6.73
CA GLY A 44 11.28 -2.43 7.21
C GLY A 44 12.16 -3.37 6.37
N LEU A 45 11.92 -4.67 6.57
CA LEU A 45 12.62 -5.78 5.94
C LEU A 45 11.63 -6.65 5.18
N ILE A 46 11.98 -7.06 3.97
CA ILE A 46 11.25 -8.06 3.19
C ILE A 46 12.17 -9.23 2.86
N LEU A 47 11.75 -10.43 3.21
CA LEU A 47 12.42 -11.67 2.87
C LEU A 47 11.73 -12.32 1.67
N ILE A 48 12.49 -12.57 0.61
CA ILE A 48 12.02 -13.27 -0.60
C ILE A 48 12.39 -14.73 -0.42
N LYS A 49 11.37 -15.59 -0.26
CA LYS A 49 11.54 -17.00 0.08
C LYS A 49 10.92 -17.91 -0.99
N PRO A 50 11.35 -19.20 -1.07
CA PRO A 50 10.61 -20.20 -1.82
C PRO A 50 9.21 -20.41 -1.21
N SER A 51 8.22 -20.69 -2.05
CA SER A 51 6.86 -21.08 -1.64
C SER A 51 6.56 -22.52 -2.05
N LYS A 52 5.56 -23.11 -1.38
CA LYS A 52 4.98 -24.40 -1.77
C LYS A 52 3.63 -24.21 -2.50
N ASN A 53 3.04 -23.02 -2.37
CA ASN A 53 1.68 -22.75 -2.82
C ASN A 53 1.64 -21.69 -3.95
N ALA A 54 2.76 -20.98 -4.15
CA ALA A 54 2.92 -19.91 -5.14
C ALA A 54 4.33 -19.97 -5.75
N ASP A 55 4.67 -19.06 -6.65
CA ASP A 55 6.02 -18.99 -7.24
C ASP A 55 7.04 -18.51 -6.19
N PHE A 56 6.64 -17.55 -5.34
CA PHE A 56 7.49 -16.97 -4.28
C PHE A 56 6.68 -16.70 -3.01
N THR A 57 7.38 -16.50 -1.89
CA THR A 57 6.81 -15.97 -0.64
C THR A 57 7.41 -14.61 -0.33
N MET A 58 6.58 -13.64 0.00
CA MET A 58 6.96 -12.37 0.60
C MET A 58 6.68 -12.42 2.10
N ASP A 59 7.72 -12.38 2.92
CA ASP A 59 7.63 -12.33 4.37
C ASP A 59 8.17 -10.99 4.84
N MET A 60 7.29 -10.11 5.36
CA MET A 60 7.65 -8.72 5.64
C MET A 60 7.60 -8.39 7.12
N TYR A 61 8.51 -7.52 7.54
CA TYR A 61 8.65 -7.02 8.89
C TYR A 61 8.78 -5.51 8.87
N ASN A 62 8.02 -4.83 9.71
CA ASN A 62 8.12 -3.39 9.93
C ASN A 62 9.42 -3.01 10.65
N ALA A 63 9.77 -1.73 10.67
CA ALA A 63 10.97 -1.23 11.34
C ALA A 63 11.01 -1.53 12.87
N ASP A 64 9.85 -1.72 13.49
CA ASP A 64 9.74 -2.11 14.90
C ASP A 64 9.89 -3.63 15.14
N GLY A 65 10.07 -4.41 14.05
CA GLY A 65 10.19 -5.87 14.07
C GLY A 65 8.86 -6.61 14.08
N SER A 66 7.73 -5.92 14.08
CA SER A 66 6.42 -6.57 13.92
C SER A 66 6.26 -7.13 12.51
N GLN A 67 5.65 -8.30 12.39
CA GLN A 67 5.37 -8.90 11.09
C GLN A 67 4.13 -8.26 10.47
N GLY A 68 4.25 -7.84 9.21
CA GLY A 68 3.14 -7.29 8.44
C GLY A 68 2.50 -8.35 7.54
N GLU A 69 1.20 -8.19 7.27
CA GLU A 69 0.46 -9.16 6.47
C GLU A 69 0.76 -9.02 4.97
N MET A 70 0.82 -7.80 4.45
CA MET A 70 1.09 -7.46 3.06
C MET A 70 1.40 -5.96 2.90
N CYS A 71 2.25 -5.62 1.94
CA CYS A 71 2.50 -4.25 1.52
C CYS A 71 2.43 -4.18 -0.01
N GLY A 72 1.48 -3.40 -0.53
CA GLY A 72 1.28 -3.24 -1.98
C GLY A 72 2.50 -2.64 -2.69
N ASN A 73 3.22 -1.72 -2.04
CA ASN A 73 4.45 -1.15 -2.58
C ASN A 73 5.60 -2.19 -2.52
N GLY A 74 5.72 -2.90 -1.39
CA GLY A 74 6.72 -3.93 -1.19
C GLY A 74 6.61 -5.10 -2.15
N ILE A 75 5.39 -5.57 -2.42
CA ILE A 75 5.18 -6.73 -3.32
C ILE A 75 5.55 -6.42 -4.77
N ARG A 76 5.37 -5.14 -5.23
CA ARG A 76 5.83 -4.72 -6.56
C ARG A 76 7.35 -4.79 -6.67
N CYS A 77 8.05 -4.42 -5.59
CA CYS A 77 9.51 -4.54 -5.52
C CYS A 77 9.96 -6.01 -5.53
N VAL A 78 9.25 -6.91 -4.81
CA VAL A 78 9.53 -8.36 -4.88
C VAL A 78 9.40 -8.86 -6.32
N ALA A 79 8.31 -8.52 -7.01
CA ALA A 79 8.08 -8.92 -8.39
C ALA A 79 9.20 -8.46 -9.34
N LYS A 80 9.57 -7.17 -9.22
CA LYS A 80 10.70 -6.62 -9.98
C LYS A 80 12.01 -7.34 -9.63
N TYR A 81 12.25 -7.59 -8.34
CA TYR A 81 13.48 -8.26 -7.89
C TYR A 81 13.62 -9.64 -8.52
N VAL A 82 12.58 -10.50 -8.40
CA VAL A 82 12.66 -11.89 -8.84
C VAL A 82 12.85 -12.01 -10.36
N TYR A 83 12.25 -11.11 -11.13
CA TYR A 83 12.42 -11.06 -12.57
C TYR A 83 13.80 -10.48 -12.96
N ASP A 84 14.13 -9.28 -12.48
CA ASP A 84 15.37 -8.58 -12.85
C ASP A 84 16.63 -9.32 -12.42
N LYS A 85 16.57 -10.16 -11.39
CA LYS A 85 17.67 -11.00 -10.88
C LYS A 85 17.68 -12.40 -11.50
N GLY A 86 16.73 -12.71 -12.37
CA GLY A 86 16.69 -14.00 -13.07
C GLY A 86 16.25 -15.18 -12.22
N LEU A 87 15.50 -14.95 -11.14
CA LEU A 87 14.86 -16.02 -10.37
C LEU A 87 13.64 -16.58 -11.12
N THR A 88 13.07 -15.82 -12.04
CA THR A 88 12.02 -16.21 -12.98
C THR A 88 12.15 -15.45 -14.29
N ASP A 89 11.63 -15.99 -15.38
CA ASP A 89 11.43 -15.35 -16.68
C ASP A 89 9.93 -15.11 -16.99
N GLN A 90 9.05 -15.49 -16.05
CA GLN A 90 7.61 -15.33 -16.20
C GLN A 90 7.19 -13.88 -15.96
N GLN A 91 6.26 -13.38 -16.77
CA GLN A 91 5.66 -12.05 -16.61
C GLN A 91 4.35 -12.08 -15.82
N GLN A 92 3.84 -13.27 -15.51
CA GLN A 92 2.71 -13.50 -14.61
C GLN A 92 3.20 -14.38 -13.48
N ILE A 93 3.16 -13.88 -12.27
CA ILE A 93 3.66 -14.58 -11.09
C ILE A 93 2.67 -14.52 -9.95
N SER A 94 2.81 -15.46 -9.04
CA SER A 94 2.06 -15.51 -7.79
C SER A 94 3.00 -15.37 -6.59
N ILE A 95 2.60 -14.60 -5.60
CA ILE A 95 3.38 -14.36 -4.38
C ILE A 95 2.51 -14.68 -3.16
N GLU A 96 2.96 -15.62 -2.36
CA GLU A 96 2.34 -15.96 -1.07
C GLU A 96 2.68 -14.90 -0.04
N THR A 97 1.66 -14.38 0.66
CA THR A 97 1.77 -13.42 1.76
C THR A 97 0.92 -13.88 2.92
N LEU A 98 1.03 -13.26 4.10
CA LEU A 98 0.12 -13.55 5.21
C LEU A 98 -1.34 -13.15 4.92
N ALA A 99 -1.56 -12.21 3.98
CA ALA A 99 -2.89 -11.84 3.49
C ALA A 99 -3.37 -12.71 2.30
N GLY A 100 -2.76 -13.89 2.10
CA GLY A 100 -3.07 -14.81 1.01
C GLY A 100 -2.17 -14.66 -0.21
N ILE A 101 -2.47 -15.43 -1.25
CA ILE A 101 -1.72 -15.40 -2.52
C ILE A 101 -2.16 -14.19 -3.33
N LYS A 102 -1.19 -13.44 -3.83
CA LYS A 102 -1.40 -12.30 -4.74
C LYS A 102 -0.90 -12.66 -6.13
N TYR A 103 -1.65 -12.25 -7.15
CA TYR A 103 -1.31 -12.44 -8.55
C TYR A 103 -0.83 -11.13 -9.14
N LEU A 104 0.25 -11.19 -9.89
CA LEU A 104 0.93 -10.01 -10.41
C LEU A 104 1.25 -10.18 -11.89
N ASP A 105 0.97 -9.13 -12.67
CA ASP A 105 1.38 -9.01 -14.07
C ASP A 105 2.54 -7.99 -14.17
N LEU A 106 3.62 -8.38 -14.83
CA LEU A 106 4.84 -7.59 -14.97
C LEU A 106 4.92 -6.99 -16.38
N THR A 107 5.04 -5.68 -16.47
CA THR A 107 5.38 -5.00 -17.73
C THR A 107 6.89 -4.92 -17.83
N VAL A 108 7.44 -5.51 -18.88
CA VAL A 108 8.89 -5.63 -19.11
C VAL A 108 9.29 -4.83 -20.33
N GLU A 109 10.26 -3.94 -20.18
CA GLU A 109 10.91 -3.19 -21.25
C GLU A 109 12.44 -3.38 -21.13
N ASP A 110 13.12 -3.61 -22.25
CA ASP A 110 14.56 -3.85 -22.32
C ASP A 110 15.09 -4.88 -21.30
N GLY A 111 14.27 -5.94 -21.04
CA GLY A 111 14.61 -7.02 -20.12
C GLY A 111 14.53 -6.63 -18.64
N LYS A 112 13.88 -5.52 -18.29
CA LYS A 112 13.66 -5.05 -16.93
C LYS A 112 12.19 -4.74 -16.67
N VAL A 113 11.71 -5.05 -15.46
CA VAL A 113 10.36 -4.69 -15.03
C VAL A 113 10.26 -3.18 -14.84
N VAL A 114 9.32 -2.54 -15.53
CA VAL A 114 9.03 -1.10 -15.43
C VAL A 114 7.77 -0.83 -14.63
N LEU A 115 6.73 -1.67 -14.76
CA LEU A 115 5.49 -1.57 -13.99
C LEU A 115 5.08 -2.96 -13.49
N VAL A 116 4.36 -2.98 -12.39
CA VAL A 116 3.76 -4.19 -11.81
C VAL A 116 2.30 -3.91 -11.51
N ARG A 117 1.41 -4.72 -12.09
CA ARG A 117 -0.01 -4.76 -11.78
C ARG A 117 -0.27 -5.85 -10.75
N VAL A 118 -0.91 -5.49 -9.66
CA VAL A 118 -1.19 -6.37 -8.51
C VAL A 118 -2.69 -6.52 -8.35
N ASP A 119 -3.18 -7.75 -8.25
CA ASP A 119 -4.55 -8.02 -7.81
C ASP A 119 -4.63 -7.82 -6.28
N MET A 120 -5.28 -6.72 -5.89
CA MET A 120 -5.44 -6.34 -4.48
C MET A 120 -6.62 -7.05 -3.81
N GLY A 121 -7.48 -7.73 -4.59
CA GLY A 121 -8.69 -8.40 -4.14
C GLY A 121 -9.91 -7.50 -4.11
N GLU A 122 -10.97 -7.98 -3.45
CA GLU A 122 -12.26 -7.28 -3.38
C GLU A 122 -12.28 -6.21 -2.28
N PRO A 123 -12.92 -5.03 -2.51
CA PRO A 123 -13.15 -4.05 -1.47
C PRO A 123 -14.30 -4.49 -0.55
N GLU A 124 -14.12 -4.36 0.76
CA GLU A 124 -15.21 -4.51 1.73
C GLU A 124 -15.86 -3.12 1.95
N LEU A 125 -17.19 -3.07 1.81
CA LEU A 125 -17.99 -1.84 1.93
C LEU A 125 -18.93 -1.86 3.12
N ILE A 126 -19.14 -3.00 3.78
CA ILE A 126 -20.01 -3.12 4.94
C ILE A 126 -19.34 -2.47 6.16
N ALA A 127 -19.99 -1.43 6.73
CA ALA A 127 -19.44 -0.62 7.81
C ALA A 127 -18.94 -1.45 9.00
N GLU A 128 -19.72 -2.44 9.44
CA GLU A 128 -19.37 -3.33 10.55
C GLU A 128 -18.07 -4.13 10.28
N LYS A 129 -17.84 -4.52 9.03
CA LYS A 129 -16.66 -5.30 8.63
C LYS A 129 -15.41 -4.44 8.39
N ILE A 130 -15.58 -3.13 8.12
CA ILE A 130 -14.46 -2.19 7.87
C ILE A 130 -13.57 -1.96 9.10
N PRO A 131 -13.85 -1.92 10.38
CA PRO A 131 -15.02 -1.66 11.23
C PRO A 131 -15.29 -0.16 11.48
N VAL A 132 -16.47 0.29 11.11
CA VAL A 132 -16.93 1.68 11.29
C VAL A 132 -18.28 1.66 11.99
N ILE A 133 -18.45 2.52 13.00
CA ILE A 133 -19.75 2.73 13.67
C ILE A 133 -20.53 3.73 12.82
N ALA A 134 -21.59 3.27 12.18
CA ALA A 134 -22.50 4.05 11.35
C ALA A 134 -23.94 3.51 11.47
N ASP A 135 -24.90 4.36 11.15
CA ASP A 135 -26.33 3.95 11.12
C ASP A 135 -26.69 3.20 9.82
N SER A 136 -25.95 3.44 8.75
CA SER A 136 -26.11 2.80 7.44
C SER A 136 -25.21 1.58 7.27
N GLU A 137 -25.66 0.64 6.45
CA GLU A 137 -24.91 -0.57 6.12
C GLU A 137 -23.56 -0.25 5.41
N LYS A 138 -23.58 0.80 4.56
CA LYS A 138 -22.40 1.28 3.82
C LYS A 138 -22.26 2.77 4.04
N VAL A 139 -21.06 3.21 4.34
CA VAL A 139 -20.73 4.62 4.56
C VAL A 139 -20.26 5.23 3.24
N ILE A 140 -21.17 5.91 2.54
CA ILE A 140 -20.89 6.55 1.24
C ILE A 140 -21.38 7.99 1.31
N ASN A 141 -20.43 8.94 1.21
CA ASN A 141 -20.71 10.38 1.27
C ASN A 141 -21.48 10.82 2.53
N GLU A 142 -21.19 10.19 3.66
CA GLU A 142 -21.84 10.51 4.92
C GLU A 142 -21.17 11.68 5.63
N PRO A 143 -21.96 12.56 6.29
CA PRO A 143 -21.38 13.68 7.02
C PRO A 143 -20.64 13.20 8.28
N ILE A 144 -19.51 13.84 8.55
CA ILE A 144 -18.71 13.69 9.77
C ILE A 144 -18.22 15.06 10.24
N GLU A 145 -18.32 15.36 11.52
CA GLU A 145 -17.81 16.59 12.11
C GLU A 145 -16.51 16.31 12.85
N ILE A 146 -15.43 16.96 12.43
CA ILE A 146 -14.10 16.89 13.05
C ILE A 146 -13.68 18.29 13.46
N ASP A 147 -13.46 18.50 14.74
CA ASP A 147 -13.04 19.79 15.34
C ASP A 147 -13.90 20.99 14.86
N GLY A 148 -15.23 20.80 14.82
CA GLY A 148 -16.18 21.82 14.39
C GLY A 148 -16.27 22.04 12.87
N THR A 149 -15.52 21.28 12.08
CA THR A 149 -15.58 21.32 10.62
C THR A 149 -16.34 20.10 10.06
N ASN A 150 -17.28 20.37 9.16
CA ASN A 150 -18.05 19.32 8.50
C ASN A 150 -17.32 18.80 7.26
N TYR A 151 -17.18 17.49 7.22
CA TYR A 151 -16.65 16.74 6.06
C TYR A 151 -17.69 15.71 5.60
N HIS A 152 -17.42 15.10 4.45
CA HIS A 152 -18.15 13.93 3.98
C HIS A 152 -17.17 12.79 3.80
N MET A 153 -17.51 11.60 4.30
CA MET A 153 -16.64 10.43 4.29
C MET A 153 -17.25 9.28 3.50
N THR A 154 -16.39 8.52 2.84
CA THR A 154 -16.70 7.21 2.28
C THR A 154 -15.73 6.20 2.87
N CYS A 155 -16.23 5.12 3.47
CA CYS A 155 -15.38 4.14 4.12
C CYS A 155 -15.27 2.86 3.28
N VAL A 156 -14.03 2.37 3.12
CA VAL A 156 -13.70 1.17 2.35
C VAL A 156 -12.61 0.39 3.11
N SER A 157 -12.65 -0.94 3.09
CA SER A 157 -11.52 -1.75 3.52
C SER A 157 -10.92 -2.52 2.35
N MET A 158 -9.59 -2.47 2.25
CA MET A 158 -8.78 -3.31 1.35
C MET A 158 -7.97 -4.33 2.15
N GLY A 159 -8.59 -4.88 3.24
CA GLY A 159 -7.94 -5.67 4.26
C GLY A 159 -7.57 -4.84 5.51
N ASN A 160 -7.44 -3.54 5.37
CA ASN A 160 -7.29 -2.54 6.42
C ASN A 160 -8.27 -1.38 6.19
N PRO A 161 -8.70 -0.66 7.27
CA PRO A 161 -9.76 0.34 7.17
C PRO A 161 -9.26 1.67 6.61
N HIS A 162 -10.06 2.25 5.69
CA HIS A 162 -9.81 3.55 5.06
C HIS A 162 -11.05 4.45 5.13
N CYS A 163 -10.83 5.73 5.39
CA CYS A 163 -11.80 6.81 5.35
C CYS A 163 -11.38 7.81 4.27
N VAL A 164 -12.13 7.89 3.19
CA VAL A 164 -11.84 8.78 2.07
C VAL A 164 -12.68 10.05 2.18
N VAL A 165 -12.01 11.20 2.13
CA VAL A 165 -12.62 12.53 2.23
C VAL A 165 -12.25 13.34 1.00
N PHE A 166 -13.26 13.71 0.20
CA PHE A 166 -13.06 14.56 -0.98
C PHE A 166 -13.07 16.04 -0.59
N MET A 167 -12.12 16.82 -1.14
CA MET A 167 -11.95 18.25 -0.87
C MET A 167 -11.31 18.99 -2.05
N ASP A 168 -11.45 20.30 -2.08
CA ASP A 168 -10.95 21.13 -3.19
C ASP A 168 -9.45 21.42 -3.10
N ASP A 169 -8.90 21.59 -1.91
CA ASP A 169 -7.49 21.93 -1.69
C ASP A 169 -6.83 20.91 -0.77
N VAL A 170 -6.18 19.91 -1.37
CA VAL A 170 -5.43 18.88 -0.65
C VAL A 170 -3.98 19.28 -0.41
N GLU A 171 -3.43 20.16 -1.25
CA GLU A 171 -2.01 20.56 -1.16
C GLU A 171 -1.71 21.36 0.10
N ASN A 172 -2.58 22.34 0.42
CA ASN A 172 -2.40 23.22 1.57
C ASN A 172 -3.11 22.72 2.82
N PHE A 173 -3.69 21.50 2.78
CA PHE A 173 -4.41 20.95 3.90
C PHE A 173 -3.48 20.61 5.08
N GLU A 174 -3.84 21.05 6.29
CA GLU A 174 -3.08 20.82 7.53
C GLU A 174 -3.25 19.36 8.02
N ILE A 175 -2.74 18.40 7.25
CA ILE A 175 -2.95 16.96 7.50
C ILE A 175 -2.38 16.50 8.84
N GLU A 176 -1.23 17.03 9.26
CA GLU A 176 -0.61 16.68 10.56
C GLU A 176 -1.46 17.13 11.77
N LYS A 177 -2.27 18.17 11.59
CA LYS A 177 -3.21 18.63 12.62
C LYS A 177 -4.51 17.84 12.60
N THR A 178 -5.05 17.58 11.41
CA THR A 178 -6.39 17.02 11.23
C THR A 178 -6.39 15.49 11.17
N GLY A 179 -5.35 14.89 10.60
CA GLY A 179 -5.22 13.43 10.45
C GLY A 179 -5.35 12.65 11.77
N PRO A 180 -4.66 13.05 12.85
CA PRO A 180 -4.82 12.40 14.15
C PRO A 180 -6.25 12.44 14.71
N LEU A 181 -7.02 13.49 14.38
CA LEU A 181 -8.41 13.63 14.82
C LEU A 181 -9.33 12.65 14.10
N PHE A 182 -9.10 12.43 12.79
CA PHE A 182 -9.77 11.36 12.04
C PHE A 182 -9.37 9.98 12.54
N GLU A 183 -8.05 9.71 12.63
CA GLU A 183 -7.53 8.41 13.05
C GLU A 183 -8.17 7.90 14.33
N ASN A 184 -8.36 8.81 15.31
CA ASN A 184 -8.83 8.48 16.65
C ASN A 184 -10.30 8.85 16.87
N TYR A 185 -11.06 9.15 15.82
CA TYR A 185 -12.45 9.54 15.96
C TYR A 185 -13.31 8.39 16.50
N LYS A 186 -14.30 8.74 17.34
CA LYS A 186 -15.16 7.77 18.06
C LYS A 186 -15.84 6.70 17.18
N ASN A 187 -16.09 7.03 15.92
CA ASN A 187 -16.71 6.10 14.96
C ASN A 187 -15.74 5.05 14.43
N PHE A 188 -14.45 5.15 14.73
CA PHE A 188 -13.40 4.24 14.26
C PHE A 188 -12.76 3.48 15.43
N PRO A 189 -13.42 2.43 15.97
CA PRO A 189 -12.97 1.75 17.21
C PRO A 189 -11.62 1.05 17.10
N ARG A 190 -11.15 0.78 15.86
CA ARG A 190 -9.82 0.22 15.57
C ARG A 190 -8.89 1.24 14.92
N ARG A 191 -9.22 2.55 15.05
CA ARG A 191 -8.58 3.63 14.30
C ARG A 191 -8.71 3.41 12.79
N ILE A 192 -8.33 4.37 11.98
CA ILE A 192 -8.52 4.33 10.53
C ILE A 192 -7.36 5.06 9.82
N ASN A 193 -7.03 4.63 8.60
CA ASN A 193 -6.27 5.44 7.65
C ASN A 193 -7.22 6.46 7.02
N THR A 194 -6.77 7.67 6.75
CA THR A 194 -7.61 8.70 6.15
C THR A 194 -6.94 9.28 4.92
N GLU A 195 -7.63 9.19 3.79
CA GLU A 195 -7.22 9.72 2.50
C GLU A 195 -7.97 11.03 2.23
N PHE A 196 -7.20 12.12 2.09
CA PHE A 196 -7.69 13.44 1.69
C PHE A 196 -7.47 13.58 0.18
N VAL A 197 -8.56 13.80 -0.57
CA VAL A 197 -8.55 13.59 -2.03
C VAL A 197 -9.14 14.80 -2.77
N LYS A 198 -8.40 15.28 -3.77
CA LYS A 198 -8.89 16.24 -4.75
C LYS A 198 -9.21 15.52 -6.06
N VAL A 199 -10.39 15.76 -6.58
CA VAL A 199 -10.76 15.32 -7.93
C VAL A 199 -10.20 16.35 -8.93
N ILE A 200 -9.29 15.90 -9.80
CA ILE A 200 -8.72 16.74 -10.87
C ILE A 200 -9.63 16.67 -12.10
N ASP A 201 -9.95 15.44 -12.52
CA ASP A 201 -10.90 15.14 -13.60
C ASP A 201 -11.49 13.73 -13.41
N GLU A 202 -12.28 13.24 -14.38
CA GLU A 202 -12.96 11.95 -14.30
C GLU A 202 -12.03 10.71 -14.30
N TYR A 203 -10.72 10.89 -14.53
CA TYR A 203 -9.69 9.84 -14.55
C TYR A 203 -8.51 10.14 -13.65
N THR A 204 -8.48 11.29 -12.97
CA THR A 204 -7.29 11.74 -12.24
C THR A 204 -7.64 12.29 -10.87
N LEU A 205 -6.98 11.77 -9.85
CA LEU A 205 -7.11 12.20 -8.45
C LEU A 205 -5.74 12.62 -7.90
N GLN A 206 -5.74 13.54 -6.94
CA GLN A 206 -4.58 13.86 -6.11
C GLN A 206 -4.91 13.48 -4.67
N MET A 207 -4.00 12.74 -4.00
CA MET A 207 -4.25 12.16 -2.68
C MET A 207 -3.08 12.44 -1.73
N ARG A 208 -3.41 12.81 -0.50
CA ARG A 208 -2.53 12.73 0.67
C ARG A 208 -3.16 11.81 1.70
N VAL A 209 -2.34 11.07 2.44
CA VAL A 209 -2.81 10.06 3.37
C VAL A 209 -2.22 10.24 4.76
N TRP A 210 -3.08 10.12 5.78
CA TRP A 210 -2.69 9.92 7.16
C TRP A 210 -2.86 8.44 7.51
N GLU A 211 -1.76 7.72 7.64
CA GLU A 211 -1.80 6.29 7.96
C GLU A 211 -1.88 6.05 9.46
N ARG A 212 -2.73 5.11 9.84
CA ARG A 212 -2.95 4.67 11.21
C ARG A 212 -1.65 4.22 11.88
N GLY A 213 -1.21 5.00 12.89
CA GLY A 213 0.00 4.73 13.66
C GLY A 213 1.31 5.17 13.01
N SER A 214 1.28 5.71 11.78
CA SER A 214 2.48 6.14 11.05
C SER A 214 2.50 7.62 10.72
N GLY A 215 1.33 8.28 10.68
CA GLY A 215 1.22 9.68 10.27
C GLY A 215 1.13 9.84 8.75
N GLU A 216 1.50 11.02 8.24
CA GLU A 216 1.55 11.25 6.80
C GLU A 216 2.69 10.45 6.17
N THR A 217 2.37 9.70 5.11
CA THR A 217 3.34 8.89 4.36
C THR A 217 3.37 9.29 2.90
N PHE A 218 4.44 8.92 2.20
CA PHE A 218 4.60 9.21 0.78
C PHE A 218 3.63 8.43 -0.10
N ALA A 219 3.22 7.22 0.33
CA ALA A 219 2.37 6.36 -0.48
C ALA A 219 1.72 5.24 0.34
N CYS A 220 0.40 5.13 0.22
CA CYS A 220 -0.38 4.02 0.73
C CYS A 220 -1.11 3.31 -0.42
N GLY A 221 -0.67 2.09 -0.78
CA GLY A 221 -1.25 1.34 -1.90
C GLY A 221 -2.70 0.94 -1.66
N THR A 222 -3.04 0.46 -0.46
CA THR A 222 -4.43 0.12 -0.07
C THR A 222 -5.29 1.36 0.02
N GLY A 223 -4.73 2.50 0.49
CA GLY A 223 -5.39 3.79 0.51
C GLY A 223 -5.73 4.30 -0.90
N ALA A 224 -4.81 4.14 -1.87
CA ALA A 224 -5.09 4.47 -3.26
C ALA A 224 -6.21 3.60 -3.84
N CYS A 225 -6.22 2.29 -3.55
CA CYS A 225 -7.31 1.39 -3.95
C CYS A 225 -8.65 1.81 -3.34
N ALA A 226 -8.68 2.10 -2.03
CA ALA A 226 -9.88 2.57 -1.34
C ALA A 226 -10.38 3.90 -1.91
N THR A 227 -9.46 4.82 -2.25
CA THR A 227 -9.75 6.11 -2.88
C THR A 227 -10.41 5.94 -4.24
N ALA A 228 -9.89 5.06 -5.11
CA ALA A 228 -10.50 4.80 -6.41
C ALA A 228 -11.90 4.21 -6.27
N VAL A 229 -12.09 3.23 -5.38
CA VAL A 229 -13.41 2.65 -5.08
C VAL A 229 -14.39 3.73 -4.58
N ALA A 230 -13.94 4.57 -3.63
CA ALA A 230 -14.76 5.67 -3.11
C ALA A 230 -15.11 6.68 -4.21
N ALA A 231 -14.18 7.03 -5.09
CA ALA A 231 -14.41 7.96 -6.20
C ALA A 231 -15.49 7.43 -7.17
N VAL A 232 -15.43 6.14 -7.49
CA VAL A 232 -16.44 5.49 -8.34
C VAL A 232 -17.81 5.43 -7.64
N LEU A 233 -17.85 5.12 -6.33
CA LEU A 233 -19.10 5.08 -5.56
C LEU A 233 -19.78 6.45 -5.45
N ASN A 234 -18.99 7.53 -5.41
CA ASN A 234 -19.49 8.90 -5.37
C ASN A 234 -19.74 9.50 -6.77
N GLY A 235 -19.48 8.77 -7.85
CA GLY A 235 -19.69 9.23 -9.22
C GLY A 235 -18.69 10.28 -9.70
N HIS A 236 -17.51 10.37 -9.06
CA HIS A 236 -16.44 11.29 -9.44
C HIS A 236 -15.59 10.76 -10.59
N CYS A 237 -15.35 9.44 -10.62
CA CYS A 237 -14.48 8.79 -11.59
C CYS A 237 -15.08 7.48 -12.12
N ASN A 238 -14.52 7.02 -13.25
CA ASN A 238 -14.87 5.75 -13.88
C ASN A 238 -13.63 5.09 -14.50
N GLY A 239 -13.64 3.74 -14.60
CA GLY A 239 -12.58 2.98 -15.28
C GLY A 239 -11.24 2.95 -14.54
N GLU A 240 -10.16 3.08 -15.28
CA GLU A 240 -8.80 3.19 -14.75
C GLU A 240 -8.54 4.61 -14.26
N ILE A 241 -8.14 4.75 -13.01
CA ILE A 241 -7.96 6.04 -12.32
C ILE A 241 -6.47 6.23 -12.01
N LEU A 242 -5.90 7.34 -12.46
CA LEU A 242 -4.57 7.79 -12.08
C LEU A 242 -4.65 8.54 -10.75
N ILE A 243 -3.87 8.11 -9.76
CA ILE A 243 -3.80 8.77 -8.46
C ILE A 243 -2.39 9.30 -8.23
N HIS A 244 -2.29 10.62 -8.10
CA HIS A 244 -1.06 11.30 -7.72
C HIS A 244 -0.91 11.28 -6.20
N LEU A 245 0.13 10.64 -5.70
CA LEU A 245 0.55 10.64 -4.30
C LEU A 245 1.84 11.44 -4.12
N LEU A 246 2.24 11.73 -2.89
CA LEU A 246 3.49 12.45 -2.62
C LEU A 246 4.72 11.73 -3.17
N GLY A 247 4.73 10.40 -3.14
CA GLY A 247 5.85 9.57 -3.59
C GLY A 247 5.84 9.23 -5.08
N GLY A 248 4.74 9.47 -5.78
CA GLY A 248 4.57 9.13 -7.19
C GLY A 248 3.16 8.66 -7.54
N ASP A 249 3.01 8.11 -8.73
CA ASP A 249 1.73 7.78 -9.32
C ASP A 249 1.38 6.30 -9.22
N LEU A 250 0.09 6.03 -8.98
CA LEU A 250 -0.52 4.70 -9.10
C LEU A 250 -1.71 4.78 -10.05
N LYS A 251 -1.89 3.72 -10.84
CA LYS A 251 -3.11 3.50 -11.61
C LYS A 251 -3.93 2.43 -10.92
N ILE A 252 -5.20 2.75 -10.66
CA ILE A 252 -6.12 1.85 -9.98
C ILE A 252 -7.31 1.58 -10.87
N GLU A 253 -7.68 0.31 -10.98
CA GLU A 253 -8.86 -0.15 -11.70
C GLU A 253 -9.74 -0.98 -10.77
N TRP A 254 -10.99 -0.63 -10.62
CA TRP A 254 -11.99 -1.48 -9.98
C TRP A 254 -12.82 -2.20 -11.04
N ASP A 255 -12.49 -3.45 -11.29
CA ASP A 255 -13.24 -4.31 -12.21
C ASP A 255 -14.60 -4.67 -11.59
N LYS A 256 -15.68 -4.23 -12.23
CA LYS A 256 -17.06 -4.45 -11.76
C LYS A 256 -17.57 -5.86 -12.02
N GLU A 257 -16.97 -6.61 -12.95
CA GLU A 257 -17.37 -7.98 -13.25
C GLU A 257 -16.85 -8.95 -12.21
N THR A 258 -15.59 -8.80 -11.83
CA THR A 258 -14.93 -9.66 -10.83
C THR A 258 -15.02 -9.11 -9.42
N ASN A 259 -15.37 -7.84 -9.25
CA ASN A 259 -15.29 -7.05 -8.02
C ASN A 259 -13.86 -6.86 -7.47
N HIS A 260 -12.83 -7.21 -8.23
CA HIS A 260 -11.45 -7.02 -7.81
C HIS A 260 -10.93 -5.62 -8.11
N VAL A 261 -10.04 -5.14 -7.24
CA VAL A 261 -9.30 -3.90 -7.42
C VAL A 261 -7.88 -4.24 -7.85
N PHE A 262 -7.44 -3.66 -8.96
CA PHE A 262 -6.09 -3.82 -9.48
C PHE A 262 -5.30 -2.54 -9.29
N MET A 263 -4.06 -2.67 -8.82
CA MET A 263 -3.15 -1.56 -8.62
C MET A 263 -1.91 -1.72 -9.49
N THR A 264 -1.64 -0.76 -10.34
CA THR A 264 -0.44 -0.73 -11.20
C THR A 264 0.47 0.42 -10.79
N GLY A 265 1.75 0.12 -10.58
CA GLY A 265 2.74 1.13 -10.24
C GLY A 265 4.17 0.66 -10.45
N PRO A 266 5.14 1.60 -10.36
CA PRO A 266 6.55 1.30 -10.51
C PRO A 266 7.15 0.66 -9.26
N ALA A 267 8.34 0.12 -9.43
CA ALA A 267 9.25 -0.28 -8.38
C ALA A 267 10.69 0.01 -8.82
N ALA A 268 11.55 0.40 -7.89
CA ALA A 268 12.93 0.75 -8.21
C ALA A 268 13.92 0.13 -7.24
N ILE A 269 15.06 -0.34 -7.78
CA ILE A 269 16.25 -0.68 -7.00
C ILE A 269 16.98 0.62 -6.72
N SER A 270 17.21 0.92 -5.43
CA SER A 270 18.00 2.09 -5.03
C SER A 270 19.49 1.76 -5.03
N PHE A 271 19.88 0.68 -4.37
CA PHE A 271 21.26 0.17 -4.36
C PHE A 271 21.30 -1.27 -3.82
N GLU A 272 22.47 -1.90 -3.99
CA GLU A 272 22.78 -3.21 -3.44
C GLU A 272 23.99 -3.09 -2.50
N GLY A 273 24.06 -3.97 -1.51
CA GLY A 273 25.15 -3.95 -0.56
C GLY A 273 25.33 -5.26 0.19
N GLU A 274 26.32 -5.24 1.06
CA GLU A 274 26.58 -6.32 2.01
C GLU A 274 26.77 -5.73 3.40
N ILE A 275 26.15 -6.35 4.41
CA ILE A 275 26.25 -5.93 5.81
C ILE A 275 26.76 -7.09 6.66
N ASN A 276 27.67 -6.80 7.59
CA ASN A 276 28.13 -7.75 8.60
C ASN A 276 27.15 -7.71 9.78
N LEU A 277 26.62 -8.87 10.14
CA LEU A 277 25.70 -9.06 11.25
C LEU A 277 26.42 -9.51 12.51
#